data_4bb31ec9e3b8173046f4cda4b9af0585
#
_entry.id   4bb31ec9e3b8173046f4cda4b9af0585
#
_cell.length_a   1.000
_cell.length_b   1.000
_cell.length_c   1.000
_cell.angle_alpha   90.00
_cell.angle_beta   90.00
_cell.angle_gamma   90.00
#
_symmetry.space_group_name_H-M   'P 1'
#
loop_
_entity.id
_entity.type
_entity.pdbx_description
1 polymer ?
#
loop_
_entity_poly.entity_id
_entity_poly.type
_entity_poly.pdbx_seq_one_letter_code
_entity_poly.pdbx_strand_id
1 'polypeptide(L)'
;PFNLMFRTAIGPIDDGSSFAYLRPETAQQIFTNFKNVLTSTNKNIPFGIAQIGKSFRNEITPRNFIFRVREFEQMELEFFVEPGQDEIWHKYWIDSRYEWWISQGISEKNLELLNIEKNELSHYSKATTDIMYLFPHGKEELEGIANRTDFDLGSHTKNQEEFNIKAKVMKNDKSTTKLAIHNLENKTWHIPFVIEPSAGVDRGVLAILNEAYKEEIIDEKN
;
A
#
# COMPACT_ATOMS: atom_id res chain seq x y z
N PRO A 1 21.36 -1.34 -13.97
CA PRO A 1 20.42 -1.23 -12.85
C PRO A 1 19.06 -1.71 -13.32
N PHE A 2 18.40 -2.52 -12.50
CA PHE A 2 17.05 -3.03 -12.78
C PHE A 2 16.02 -1.92 -12.56
N ASN A 3 15.06 -1.76 -13.49
CA ASN A 3 13.95 -0.85 -13.34
C ASN A 3 12.66 -1.63 -13.13
N LEU A 4 12.06 -1.47 -11.94
CA LEU A 4 10.81 -2.12 -11.57
C LEU A 4 9.61 -1.63 -12.39
N MET A 5 9.66 -0.40 -12.90
CA MET A 5 8.55 0.19 -13.65
C MET A 5 8.63 -0.12 -15.14
N PHE A 6 7.50 -0.48 -15.74
CA PHE A 6 7.37 -0.56 -17.18
C PHE A 6 7.33 0.84 -17.80
N ARG A 7 8.15 1.02 -18.81
CA ARG A 7 8.11 2.20 -19.69
C ARG A 7 7.22 1.90 -20.89
N THR A 8 6.39 2.84 -21.30
CA THR A 8 5.55 2.77 -22.50
C THR A 8 5.64 4.06 -23.30
N ALA A 9 5.51 3.96 -24.61
CA ALA A 9 5.42 5.13 -25.49
C ALA A 9 4.07 5.86 -25.28
N ILE A 10 4.08 7.17 -25.47
CA ILE A 10 2.87 8.01 -25.48
C ILE A 10 2.66 8.48 -26.92
N GLY A 11 1.46 8.28 -27.44
CA GLY A 11 1.09 8.67 -28.79
C GLY A 11 1.28 7.57 -29.82
N PRO A 12 1.00 7.87 -31.11
CA PRO A 12 0.94 6.85 -32.18
C PRO A 12 2.32 6.42 -32.71
N ILE A 13 3.37 7.18 -32.38
CA ILE A 13 4.74 6.94 -32.88
C ILE A 13 5.66 6.74 -31.69
N ASP A 14 6.36 5.61 -31.65
CA ASP A 14 7.43 5.36 -30.69
C ASP A 14 8.79 5.79 -31.26
N ASP A 15 9.10 7.06 -31.13
CA ASP A 15 10.41 7.63 -31.49
C ASP A 15 11.32 7.86 -30.27
N GLY A 16 10.86 7.41 -29.09
CA GLY A 16 11.54 7.58 -27.81
C GLY A 16 11.49 8.99 -27.23
N SER A 17 10.83 9.94 -27.88
CA SER A 17 10.72 11.34 -27.42
C SER A 17 9.70 11.52 -26.30
N SER A 18 8.62 10.72 -26.32
CA SER A 18 7.54 10.80 -25.36
C SER A 18 7.25 9.43 -24.74
N PHE A 19 7.34 9.35 -23.41
CA PHE A 19 7.09 8.11 -22.70
C PHE A 19 6.45 8.33 -21.34
N ALA A 20 5.79 7.30 -20.82
CA ALA A 20 5.28 7.24 -19.46
C ALA A 20 5.74 5.94 -18.79
N TYR A 21 5.50 5.86 -17.50
CA TYR A 21 5.66 4.63 -16.74
C TYR A 21 4.29 4.13 -16.28
N LEU A 22 4.09 2.82 -16.37
CA LEU A 22 2.94 2.19 -15.73
C LEU A 22 3.16 2.21 -14.21
N ARG A 23 2.10 2.45 -13.46
CA ARG A 23 2.17 2.54 -12.00
C ARG A 23 2.54 1.19 -11.37
N PRO A 24 3.51 1.14 -10.45
CA PRO A 24 3.88 -0.09 -9.74
C PRO A 24 3.02 -0.36 -8.50
N GLU A 25 2.20 0.63 -8.10
CA GLU A 25 1.30 0.61 -6.95
C GLU A 25 0.14 1.58 -7.16
N THR A 26 -0.92 1.47 -6.39
CA THR A 26 -2.07 2.39 -6.45
C THR A 26 -1.95 3.56 -5.47
N ALA A 27 -1.03 3.51 -4.51
CA ALA A 27 -0.85 4.46 -3.42
C ALA A 27 -0.65 5.91 -3.89
N GLN A 28 0.21 6.16 -4.87
CA GLN A 28 0.59 7.52 -5.28
C GLN A 28 -0.59 8.34 -5.79
N GLN A 29 -1.54 7.72 -6.49
CA GLN A 29 -2.76 8.40 -6.96
C GLN A 29 -3.70 8.74 -5.79
N ILE A 30 -3.68 7.94 -4.72
CA ILE A 30 -4.43 8.25 -3.49
C ILE A 30 -3.83 9.49 -2.83
N PHE A 31 -2.51 9.55 -2.66
CA PHE A 31 -1.84 10.71 -2.05
C PHE A 31 -2.08 12.01 -2.83
N THR A 32 -1.95 11.98 -4.15
CA THR A 32 -2.19 13.18 -4.97
C THR A 32 -3.65 13.65 -4.93
N ASN A 33 -4.59 12.74 -4.67
CA ASN A 33 -6.01 13.04 -4.57
C ASN A 33 -6.49 13.36 -3.14
N PHE A 34 -5.61 13.23 -2.13
CA PHE A 34 -5.94 13.41 -0.72
C PHE A 34 -6.69 14.72 -0.43
N LYS A 35 -6.15 15.85 -0.88
CA LYS A 35 -6.75 17.17 -0.64
C LYS A 35 -8.11 17.32 -1.32
N ASN A 36 -8.27 16.78 -2.52
CA ASN A 36 -9.54 16.81 -3.23
C ASN A 36 -10.62 16.05 -2.45
N VAL A 37 -10.30 14.84 -1.98
CA VAL A 37 -11.21 14.05 -1.16
C VAL A 37 -11.54 14.74 0.15
N LEU A 38 -10.52 15.23 0.88
CA LEU A 38 -10.70 15.95 2.14
C LEU A 38 -11.68 17.12 1.99
N THR A 39 -11.50 17.92 0.93
CA THR A 39 -12.32 19.12 0.69
C THR A 39 -13.72 18.78 0.20
N SER A 40 -13.84 17.86 -0.77
CA SER A 40 -15.13 17.54 -1.39
C SER A 40 -16.06 16.74 -0.48
N THR A 41 -15.51 15.96 0.44
CA THR A 41 -16.29 15.14 1.38
C THR A 41 -16.42 15.75 2.76
N ASN A 42 -15.77 16.88 3.00
CA ASN A 42 -15.72 17.56 4.31
C ASN A 42 -15.32 16.61 5.45
N LYS A 43 -14.33 15.76 5.21
CA LYS A 43 -13.83 14.79 6.20
C LYS A 43 -12.81 15.42 7.12
N ASN A 44 -12.76 14.90 8.33
CA ASN A 44 -11.67 15.14 9.29
C ASN A 44 -10.86 13.86 9.46
N ILE A 45 -9.58 13.98 9.79
CA ILE A 45 -8.78 12.81 10.18
C ILE A 45 -9.20 12.35 11.59
N PRO A 46 -9.18 11.03 11.87
CA PRO A 46 -8.69 9.97 10.95
C PRO A 46 -9.72 9.58 9.89
N PHE A 47 -9.28 9.36 8.66
CA PHE A 47 -10.08 8.74 7.61
C PHE A 47 -9.16 8.04 6.61
N GLY A 48 -9.73 7.14 5.80
CA GLY A 48 -8.98 6.42 4.77
C GLY A 48 -9.55 6.62 3.37
N ILE A 49 -8.69 6.43 2.39
CA ILE A 49 -9.03 6.32 0.97
C ILE A 49 -8.53 4.97 0.50
N ALA A 50 -9.45 4.11 0.06
CA ALA A 50 -9.11 2.79 -0.48
C ALA A 50 -9.28 2.77 -1.99
N GLN A 51 -8.45 1.98 -2.65
CA GLN A 51 -8.52 1.71 -4.07
C GLN A 51 -8.25 0.25 -4.35
N ILE A 52 -9.01 -0.34 -5.27
CA ILE A 52 -8.68 -1.60 -5.94
C ILE A 52 -8.40 -1.25 -7.40
N GLY A 53 -7.27 -1.68 -7.91
CA GLY A 53 -6.90 -1.36 -9.28
C GLY A 53 -5.63 -2.06 -9.74
N LYS A 54 -5.39 -2.00 -11.04
CA LYS A 54 -4.22 -2.61 -11.65
C LYS A 54 -2.93 -1.89 -11.30
N SER A 55 -1.91 -2.72 -11.00
CA SER A 55 -0.53 -2.31 -10.82
C SER A 55 0.38 -3.17 -11.67
N PHE A 56 1.56 -2.65 -12.01
CA PHE A 56 2.47 -3.25 -12.97
C PHE A 56 3.89 -3.22 -12.42
N ARG A 57 4.50 -4.39 -12.31
CA ARG A 57 5.90 -4.51 -11.87
C ARG A 57 6.68 -5.34 -12.88
N ASN A 58 7.79 -4.81 -13.35
CA ASN A 58 8.66 -5.48 -14.33
C ASN A 58 9.47 -6.59 -13.65
N GLU A 59 8.77 -7.62 -13.15
CA GLU A 59 9.38 -8.76 -12.47
C GLU A 59 10.36 -9.49 -13.41
N ILE A 60 11.57 -9.76 -12.91
CA ILE A 60 12.58 -10.52 -13.66
C ILE A 60 12.06 -11.93 -13.95
N THR A 61 11.51 -12.58 -12.92
CA THR A 61 11.03 -13.97 -13.00
C THR A 61 9.63 -14.09 -12.41
N PRO A 62 8.57 -13.91 -13.20
CA PRO A 62 7.22 -14.31 -12.80
C PRO A 62 7.18 -15.79 -12.45
N ARG A 63 6.46 -16.17 -11.39
CA ARG A 63 6.40 -17.56 -10.91
C ARG A 63 5.20 -17.81 -9.99
N ASN A 64 4.98 -19.07 -9.71
CA ASN A 64 3.97 -19.52 -8.74
C ASN A 64 2.55 -19.08 -9.14
N PHE A 65 2.17 -19.34 -10.41
CA PHE A 65 0.87 -19.00 -10.98
C PHE A 65 0.56 -17.50 -10.82
N ILE A 66 -0.52 -17.13 -10.14
CA ILE A 66 -0.93 -15.72 -9.92
C ILE A 66 -0.23 -15.07 -8.72
N PHE A 67 0.68 -15.76 -8.02
CA PHE A 67 1.38 -15.22 -6.85
C PHE A 67 2.36 -14.09 -7.22
N ARG A 68 3.14 -14.28 -8.31
CA ARG A 68 4.12 -13.28 -8.78
C ARG A 68 4.01 -13.11 -10.28
N VAL A 69 3.29 -12.08 -10.68
CA VAL A 69 2.99 -11.70 -12.06
C VAL A 69 3.36 -10.25 -12.33
N ARG A 70 3.46 -9.86 -13.59
CA ARG A 70 3.85 -8.49 -13.99
C ARG A 70 2.70 -7.51 -13.99
N GLU A 71 1.48 -7.99 -14.20
CA GLU A 71 0.23 -7.24 -14.12
C GLU A 71 -0.66 -7.93 -13.08
N PHE A 72 -1.09 -7.20 -12.07
CA PHE A 72 -1.90 -7.72 -10.97
C PHE A 72 -2.88 -6.66 -10.47
N GLU A 73 -3.89 -7.09 -9.75
CA GLU A 73 -4.76 -6.18 -9.02
C GLU A 73 -4.26 -6.03 -7.58
N GLN A 74 -4.20 -4.78 -7.13
CA GLN A 74 -3.80 -4.40 -5.79
C GLN A 74 -4.97 -3.73 -5.10
N MET A 75 -5.18 -4.07 -3.82
CA MET A 75 -6.07 -3.35 -2.92
C MET A 75 -5.22 -2.65 -1.88
N GLU A 76 -5.33 -1.34 -1.83
CA GLU A 76 -4.60 -0.47 -0.91
C GLU A 76 -5.55 0.46 -0.19
N LEU A 77 -5.27 0.71 1.08
CA LEU A 77 -5.91 1.71 1.91
C LEU A 77 -4.83 2.64 2.45
N GLU A 78 -4.96 3.93 2.15
CA GLU A 78 -4.16 4.97 2.79
C GLU A 78 -5.00 5.60 3.91
N PHE A 79 -4.65 5.28 5.15
CA PHE A 79 -5.36 5.76 6.32
C PHE A 79 -4.59 6.91 6.98
N PHE A 80 -5.19 8.09 6.95
CA PHE A 80 -4.59 9.35 7.37
C PHE A 80 -4.91 9.62 8.84
N VAL A 81 -3.88 9.88 9.64
CA VAL A 81 -3.99 10.06 11.10
C VAL A 81 -3.19 11.28 11.57
N GLU A 82 -3.49 11.76 12.76
CA GLU A 82 -2.69 12.82 13.41
C GLU A 82 -1.27 12.31 13.70
N PRO A 83 -0.25 13.17 13.49
CA PRO A 83 1.11 12.86 13.91
C PRO A 83 1.17 12.48 15.40
N GLY A 84 1.87 11.39 15.70
CA GLY A 84 1.95 10.85 17.07
C GLY A 84 0.87 9.83 17.44
N GLN A 85 -0.14 9.61 16.57
CA GLN A 85 -1.12 8.53 16.73
C GLN A 85 -0.82 7.32 15.84
N ASP A 86 0.23 7.40 15.07
CA ASP A 86 0.59 6.43 14.04
C ASP A 86 0.83 5.01 14.60
N GLU A 87 1.45 4.87 15.78
CA GLU A 87 1.71 3.55 16.36
C GLU A 87 0.42 2.85 16.81
N ILE A 88 -0.53 3.62 17.37
CA ILE A 88 -1.83 3.08 17.80
C ILE A 88 -2.63 2.62 16.58
N TRP A 89 -2.65 3.43 15.51
CA TRP A 89 -3.38 3.11 14.29
C TRP A 89 -2.68 2.00 13.48
N HIS A 90 -1.35 1.92 13.50
CA HIS A 90 -0.61 0.82 12.88
C HIS A 90 -1.00 -0.51 13.53
N LYS A 91 -0.97 -0.58 14.87
CA LYS A 91 -1.43 -1.77 15.59
C LYS A 91 -2.89 -2.11 15.28
N TYR A 92 -3.79 -1.12 15.31
CA TYR A 92 -5.20 -1.33 14.98
C TYR A 92 -5.38 -1.97 13.60
N TRP A 93 -4.67 -1.49 12.59
CA TRP A 93 -4.78 -2.03 11.24
C TRP A 93 -4.15 -3.41 11.10
N ILE A 94 -3.07 -3.72 11.82
CA ILE A 94 -2.51 -5.08 11.87
C ILE A 94 -3.56 -6.05 12.42
N ASP A 95 -4.11 -5.77 13.60
CA ASP A 95 -5.10 -6.62 14.25
C ASP A 95 -6.37 -6.77 13.36
N SER A 96 -6.88 -5.66 12.84
CA SER A 96 -8.08 -5.60 12.02
C SER A 96 -7.93 -6.37 10.69
N ARG A 97 -6.78 -6.28 10.03
CA ARG A 97 -6.52 -6.99 8.78
C ARG A 97 -6.27 -8.48 9.01
N TYR A 98 -5.59 -8.83 10.07
CA TYR A 98 -5.40 -10.23 10.47
C TYR A 98 -6.73 -10.93 10.73
N GLU A 99 -7.61 -10.30 11.53
CA GLU A 99 -8.96 -10.82 11.81
C GLU A 99 -9.82 -10.87 10.52
N TRP A 100 -9.67 -9.90 9.63
CA TRP A 100 -10.39 -9.89 8.36
C TRP A 100 -10.03 -11.12 7.51
N TRP A 101 -8.74 -11.48 7.37
CA TRP A 101 -8.34 -12.68 6.63
C TRP A 101 -8.92 -13.95 7.24
N ILE A 102 -8.96 -14.07 8.56
CA ILE A 102 -9.62 -15.19 9.24
C ILE A 102 -11.12 -15.22 8.89
N SER A 103 -11.78 -14.06 8.88
CA SER A 103 -13.21 -13.95 8.52
C SER A 103 -13.49 -14.34 7.06
N GLN A 104 -12.49 -14.26 6.18
CA GLN A 104 -12.59 -14.73 4.79
C GLN A 104 -12.38 -16.25 4.66
N GLY A 105 -12.19 -16.97 5.76
CA GLY A 105 -12.03 -18.42 5.80
C GLY A 105 -10.59 -18.90 5.77
N ILE A 106 -9.61 -18.00 5.91
CA ILE A 106 -8.21 -18.40 6.06
C ILE A 106 -7.98 -18.92 7.48
N SER A 107 -7.39 -20.11 7.57
CA SER A 107 -7.09 -20.73 8.86
C SER A 107 -5.97 -19.98 9.58
N GLU A 108 -6.23 -19.60 10.85
CA GLU A 108 -5.24 -18.93 11.71
C GLU A 108 -3.89 -19.67 11.78
N LYS A 109 -3.91 -21.01 11.77
CA LYS A 109 -2.68 -21.84 11.78
C LYS A 109 -1.77 -21.62 10.56
N ASN A 110 -2.32 -21.09 9.47
CA ASN A 110 -1.61 -20.81 8.21
C ASN A 110 -1.19 -19.35 8.11
N LEU A 111 -1.54 -18.52 9.11
CA LEU A 111 -1.16 -17.11 9.19
C LEU A 111 -0.06 -16.88 10.22
N GLU A 112 0.79 -15.89 9.97
CA GLU A 112 1.81 -15.43 10.90
C GLU A 112 2.04 -13.94 10.72
N LEU A 113 2.27 -13.20 11.82
CA LEU A 113 2.70 -11.81 11.77
C LEU A 113 4.21 -11.73 11.78
N LEU A 114 4.80 -11.09 10.77
CA LEU A 114 6.23 -10.86 10.65
C LEU A 114 6.52 -9.36 10.73
N ASN A 115 7.16 -8.92 11.81
CA ASN A 115 7.64 -7.56 11.90
C ASN A 115 8.95 -7.42 11.10
N ILE A 116 8.97 -6.49 10.17
CA ILE A 116 10.13 -6.24 9.31
C ILE A 116 11.24 -5.53 10.10
N GLU A 117 12.44 -6.05 10.01
CA GLU A 117 13.61 -5.49 10.68
C GLU A 117 13.96 -4.09 10.13
N LYS A 118 14.47 -3.21 11.00
CA LYS A 118 14.75 -1.80 10.66
C LYS A 118 15.65 -1.60 9.45
N ASN A 119 16.58 -2.50 9.20
CA ASN A 119 17.52 -2.48 8.06
C ASN A 119 16.87 -2.98 6.75
N GLU A 120 15.71 -3.61 6.83
CA GLU A 120 14.95 -4.13 5.68
C GLU A 120 13.74 -3.26 5.34
N LEU A 121 13.40 -2.29 6.21
CA LEU A 121 12.30 -1.37 5.97
C LEU A 121 12.49 -0.57 4.67
N SER A 122 11.42 -0.39 3.94
CA SER A 122 11.37 0.56 2.84
C SER A 122 11.70 1.97 3.33
N HIS A 123 12.33 2.76 2.47
CA HIS A 123 12.83 4.11 2.82
C HIS A 123 11.74 5.07 3.33
N TYR A 124 10.49 4.82 3.02
CA TYR A 124 9.33 5.61 3.46
C TYR A 124 8.75 5.11 4.78
N SER A 125 9.06 3.90 5.22
CA SER A 125 8.40 3.27 6.37
C SER A 125 9.17 3.51 7.68
N LYS A 126 8.41 3.76 8.76
CA LYS A 126 8.89 3.77 10.15
C LYS A 126 8.83 2.35 10.75
N ALA A 127 7.81 1.59 10.38
CA ALA A 127 7.56 0.21 10.78
C ALA A 127 6.68 -0.47 9.74
N THR A 128 6.90 -1.76 9.52
CA THR A 128 6.06 -2.60 8.66
C THR A 128 5.85 -3.95 9.34
N THR A 129 4.64 -4.45 9.28
CA THR A 129 4.30 -5.81 9.70
C THR A 129 3.62 -6.50 8.53
N ASP A 130 4.15 -7.65 8.13
CA ASP A 130 3.57 -8.48 7.09
C ASP A 130 2.70 -9.57 7.71
N ILE A 131 1.52 -9.77 7.13
CA ILE A 131 0.70 -10.96 7.36
C ILE A 131 1.19 -12.00 6.37
N MET A 132 1.90 -13.00 6.88
CA MET A 132 2.42 -14.11 6.12
C MET A 132 1.36 -15.21 6.03
N TYR A 133 1.30 -15.90 4.89
CA TYR A 133 0.43 -17.04 4.68
C TYR A 133 1.21 -18.24 4.15
N LEU A 134 0.82 -19.44 4.55
CA LEU A 134 1.41 -20.68 4.09
C LEU A 134 0.81 -21.10 2.75
N PHE A 135 1.35 -20.58 1.65
CA PHE A 135 1.02 -20.98 0.29
C PHE A 135 1.54 -22.40 -0.04
N PRO A 136 1.06 -23.04 -1.11
CA PRO A 136 1.58 -24.36 -1.54
C PRO A 136 3.09 -24.39 -1.83
N HIS A 137 3.66 -23.24 -2.16
CA HIS A 137 5.09 -23.09 -2.49
C HIS A 137 5.93 -22.53 -1.32
N GLY A 138 5.35 -22.36 -0.15
CA GLY A 138 6.02 -21.87 1.06
C GLY A 138 5.32 -20.71 1.71
N LYS A 139 5.86 -20.29 2.86
CA LYS A 139 5.36 -19.13 3.60
C LYS A 139 5.84 -17.85 2.92
N GLU A 140 4.90 -17.04 2.48
CA GLU A 140 5.15 -15.79 1.77
C GLU A 140 4.15 -14.71 2.22
N GLU A 141 4.46 -13.45 1.94
CA GLU A 141 3.63 -12.29 2.25
C GLU A 141 2.27 -12.35 1.54
N LEU A 142 1.20 -12.21 2.33
CA LEU A 142 -0.19 -12.06 1.85
C LEU A 142 -0.59 -10.58 1.83
N GLU A 143 -0.28 -9.84 2.89
CA GLU A 143 -0.59 -8.42 3.04
C GLU A 143 0.51 -7.74 3.87
N GLY A 144 0.93 -6.55 3.48
CA GLY A 144 1.81 -5.69 4.26
C GLY A 144 1.04 -4.55 4.91
N ILE A 145 1.35 -4.22 6.16
CA ILE A 145 0.81 -3.05 6.86
C ILE A 145 1.98 -2.13 7.23
N ALA A 146 2.11 -0.99 6.54
CA ALA A 146 3.20 -0.06 6.71
C ALA A 146 2.78 1.22 7.44
N ASN A 147 3.61 1.68 8.37
CA ASN A 147 3.56 3.04 8.90
C ASN A 147 4.46 3.93 8.05
N ARG A 148 3.89 4.65 7.09
CA ARG A 148 4.59 5.49 6.11
C ARG A 148 4.92 6.90 6.67
N THR A 149 4.45 7.23 7.86
CA THR A 149 4.58 8.55 8.46
C THR A 149 4.05 9.66 7.54
N ASP A 150 4.70 10.81 7.49
CA ASP A 150 4.39 11.94 6.61
C ASP A 150 5.16 11.92 5.28
N PHE A 151 5.83 10.80 4.96
CA PHE A 151 6.77 10.73 3.85
C PHE A 151 6.12 11.10 2.51
N ASP A 152 5.00 10.47 2.17
CA ASP A 152 4.38 10.65 0.86
C ASP A 152 3.69 12.00 0.72
N LEU A 153 2.83 12.36 1.67
CA LEU A 153 2.18 13.67 1.67
C LEU A 153 3.21 14.80 1.78
N GLY A 154 4.28 14.61 2.53
CA GLY A 154 5.41 15.54 2.62
C GLY A 154 6.12 15.70 1.29
N SER A 155 6.39 14.60 0.59
CA SER A 155 7.01 14.63 -0.75
C SER A 155 6.17 15.39 -1.78
N HIS A 156 4.85 15.36 -1.65
CA HIS A 156 3.92 16.07 -2.54
C HIS A 156 3.58 17.49 -2.08
N THR A 157 4.04 17.93 -0.92
CA THR A 157 3.73 19.25 -0.36
C THR A 157 4.81 20.28 -0.69
N LYS A 158 4.40 21.36 -1.36
CA LYS A 158 5.24 22.50 -1.64
C LYS A 158 5.27 23.48 -0.46
N ASN A 159 6.35 24.26 -0.36
CA ASN A 159 6.48 25.39 0.58
C ASN A 159 6.29 24.99 2.07
N GLN A 160 6.86 23.87 2.47
CA GLN A 160 6.76 23.39 3.86
C GLN A 160 7.31 24.41 4.87
N GLU A 161 8.39 25.12 4.52
CA GLU A 161 9.03 26.13 5.37
C GLU A 161 8.11 27.33 5.65
N GLU A 162 7.35 27.76 4.64
CA GLU A 162 6.39 28.89 4.77
C GLU A 162 5.31 28.61 5.82
N PHE A 163 4.96 27.33 6.00
CA PHE A 163 3.95 26.89 6.96
C PHE A 163 4.56 26.31 8.24
N ASN A 164 5.88 26.42 8.42
CA ASN A 164 6.61 25.79 9.52
C ASN A 164 6.31 24.30 9.70
N ILE A 165 6.16 23.58 8.57
CA ILE A 165 5.92 22.14 8.53
C ILE A 165 7.25 21.41 8.54
N LYS A 166 7.36 20.40 9.41
CA LYS A 166 8.49 19.48 9.48
C LYS A 166 8.02 18.10 9.06
N ALA A 167 8.27 17.74 7.80
CA ALA A 167 8.00 16.41 7.29
C ALA A 167 9.31 15.60 7.17
N LYS A 168 9.18 14.28 7.09
CA LYS A 168 10.32 13.37 6.88
C LYS A 168 11.05 13.69 5.55
N VAL A 169 10.30 14.11 4.54
CA VAL A 169 10.84 14.67 3.30
C VAL A 169 10.60 16.18 3.30
N MET A 170 11.66 16.94 3.42
CA MET A 170 11.58 18.38 3.64
C MET A 170 11.14 19.18 2.42
N LYS A 171 11.47 18.76 1.21
CA LYS A 171 11.25 19.58 0.03
C LYS A 171 11.17 18.77 -1.26
N ASN A 172 10.14 19.06 -2.04
CA ASN A 172 10.04 18.61 -3.41
C ASN A 172 9.78 19.80 -4.33
N ASP A 173 10.81 20.29 -5.00
CA ASP A 173 10.74 21.46 -5.88
C ASP A 173 9.80 21.28 -7.08
N LYS A 174 9.44 20.05 -7.40
CA LYS A 174 8.51 19.71 -8.48
C LYS A 174 7.06 19.68 -8.03
N SER A 175 6.80 19.63 -6.72
CA SER A 175 5.44 19.62 -6.19
C SER A 175 4.80 21.00 -6.33
N THR A 176 3.55 21.02 -6.77
CA THR A 176 2.73 22.24 -6.89
C THR A 176 1.60 22.28 -5.88
N THR A 177 1.44 21.23 -5.10
CA THR A 177 0.28 21.00 -4.24
C THR A 177 0.67 21.16 -2.77
N LYS A 178 -0.29 21.54 -1.94
CA LYS A 178 -0.17 21.56 -0.49
C LYS A 178 -1.11 20.50 0.08
N LEU A 179 -0.53 19.44 0.64
CA LEU A 179 -1.27 18.31 1.23
C LEU A 179 -1.28 18.35 2.77
N ALA A 180 -1.04 19.52 3.35
CA ALA A 180 -1.14 19.74 4.78
C ALA A 180 -2.57 20.08 5.21
N ILE A 181 -2.88 19.78 6.45
CA ILE A 181 -4.13 20.14 7.15
C ILE A 181 -3.86 21.29 8.12
N HIS A 182 -4.80 22.21 8.21
CA HIS A 182 -4.77 23.28 9.21
C HIS A 182 -5.56 22.85 10.46
N ASN A 183 -4.87 22.74 11.58
CA ASN A 183 -5.51 22.55 12.86
C ASN A 183 -6.05 23.90 13.34
N LEU A 184 -7.36 24.02 13.46
CA LEU A 184 -8.05 25.28 13.83
C LEU A 184 -7.85 25.67 15.29
N GLU A 185 -7.62 24.69 16.19
CA GLU A 185 -7.47 24.93 17.61
C GLU A 185 -6.14 25.60 17.95
N ASN A 186 -5.06 25.03 17.42
CA ASN A 186 -3.70 25.55 17.69
C ASN A 186 -3.16 26.43 16.56
N LYS A 187 -3.93 26.66 15.49
CA LYS A 187 -3.59 27.47 14.31
C LYS A 187 -2.29 27.04 13.62
N THR A 188 -1.97 25.75 13.65
CA THR A 188 -0.78 25.20 13.01
C THR A 188 -1.14 24.35 11.79
N TRP A 189 -0.19 24.25 10.86
CA TRP A 189 -0.28 23.33 9.76
C TRP A 189 0.56 22.09 10.05
N HIS A 190 0.03 20.93 9.73
CA HIS A 190 0.76 19.67 9.82
C HIS A 190 0.43 18.77 8.62
N ILE A 191 1.31 17.81 8.38
CA ILE A 191 1.10 16.76 7.39
C ILE A 191 0.62 15.52 8.14
N PRO A 192 -0.54 14.94 7.78
CA PRO A 192 -0.99 13.70 8.37
C PRO A 192 0.02 12.56 8.19
N PHE A 193 0.06 11.66 9.14
CA PHE A 193 0.76 10.39 8.99
C PHE A 193 -0.13 9.38 8.28
N VAL A 194 0.47 8.42 7.62
CA VAL A 194 -0.22 7.44 6.80
C VAL A 194 0.06 6.03 7.31
N ILE A 195 -1.00 5.25 7.48
CA ILE A 195 -0.94 3.81 7.69
C ILE A 195 -1.50 3.14 6.45
N GLU A 196 -0.74 2.23 5.86
CA GLU A 196 -1.05 1.57 4.60
C GLU A 196 -1.18 0.06 4.78
N PRO A 197 -2.38 -0.51 4.87
CA PRO A 197 -2.64 -1.89 4.52
C PRO A 197 -2.66 -2.06 3.00
N SER A 198 -1.84 -2.98 2.49
CA SER A 198 -1.69 -3.24 1.06
C SER A 198 -1.60 -4.74 0.77
N ALA A 199 -2.50 -5.24 -0.08
CA ALA A 199 -2.51 -6.64 -0.50
C ALA A 199 -2.73 -6.80 -2.00
N GLY A 200 -2.10 -7.82 -2.59
CA GLY A 200 -2.41 -8.26 -3.94
C GLY A 200 -3.71 -9.06 -3.95
N VAL A 201 -4.69 -8.62 -4.74
CA VAL A 201 -5.98 -9.34 -4.87
C VAL A 201 -5.76 -10.76 -5.39
N ASP A 202 -4.87 -10.92 -6.38
CA ASP A 202 -4.51 -12.22 -6.95
C ASP A 202 -3.92 -13.17 -5.89
N ARG A 203 -3.06 -12.68 -4.99
CA ARG A 203 -2.54 -13.45 -3.86
C ARG A 203 -3.64 -13.85 -2.88
N GLY A 204 -4.55 -12.92 -2.57
CA GLY A 204 -5.72 -13.18 -1.73
C GLY A 204 -6.62 -14.27 -2.30
N VAL A 205 -6.92 -14.21 -3.60
CA VAL A 205 -7.68 -15.24 -4.32
C VAL A 205 -6.96 -16.58 -4.23
N LEU A 206 -5.64 -16.63 -4.45
CA LEU A 206 -4.85 -17.85 -4.35
C LEU A 206 -4.89 -18.45 -2.95
N ALA A 207 -4.78 -17.62 -1.89
CA ALA A 207 -4.84 -18.06 -0.51
C ALA A 207 -6.22 -18.65 -0.18
N ILE A 208 -7.31 -17.98 -0.56
CA ILE A 208 -8.68 -18.46 -0.32
C ILE A 208 -8.95 -19.77 -1.08
N LEU A 209 -8.50 -19.88 -2.33
CA LEU A 209 -8.62 -21.12 -3.11
C LEU A 209 -7.85 -22.27 -2.46
N ASN A 210 -6.65 -22.01 -1.94
CA ASN A 210 -5.84 -23.00 -1.25
C ASN A 210 -6.53 -23.51 0.04
N GLU A 211 -7.16 -22.62 0.81
CA GLU A 211 -7.94 -23.01 2.00
C GLU A 211 -9.20 -23.79 1.65
N ALA A 212 -9.86 -23.44 0.56
CA ALA A 212 -11.10 -24.07 0.12
C ALA A 212 -10.88 -25.43 -0.57
N TYR A 213 -9.66 -25.72 -1.02
CA TYR A 213 -9.35 -26.95 -1.75
C TYR A 213 -9.51 -28.19 -0.83
N LYS A 214 -10.27 -29.17 -1.31
CA LYS A 214 -10.49 -30.47 -0.66
C LYS A 214 -10.45 -31.59 -1.70
N GLU A 215 -9.84 -32.68 -1.32
CA GLU A 215 -9.88 -33.93 -2.08
C GLU A 215 -10.84 -34.90 -1.41
N GLU A 216 -11.75 -35.51 -2.18
CA GLU A 216 -12.64 -36.55 -1.76
C GLU A 216 -12.41 -37.80 -2.62
N ILE A 217 -12.24 -38.95 -1.98
CA ILE A 217 -12.24 -40.24 -2.65
C ILE A 217 -13.67 -40.78 -2.59
N ILE A 218 -14.39 -40.68 -3.70
CA ILE A 218 -15.81 -41.06 -3.78
C ILE A 218 -16.00 -42.57 -3.92
N ASP A 219 -15.05 -43.29 -4.52
CA ASP A 219 -15.10 -44.76 -4.65
C ASP A 219 -13.69 -45.35 -4.80
N GLU A 220 -13.41 -46.44 -4.02
CA GLU A 220 -12.17 -47.20 -4.20
C GLU A 220 -12.19 -48.11 -5.45
N LYS A 221 -13.25 -48.05 -6.27
CA LYS A 221 -13.46 -48.86 -7.45
C LYS A 221 -13.46 -48.04 -8.72
N ASN A 222 -12.31 -47.54 -9.10
CA ASN A 222 -11.99 -47.23 -10.51
C ASN A 222 -10.50 -47.28 -10.71
#